data_2a920735ecd9d315888f870f6ae02714
#
_entry.id   2a920735ecd9d315888f870f6ae02714
#
_cell.length_a   1.000
_cell.length_b   1.000
_cell.length_c   1.000
_cell.angle_alpha   90.00
_cell.angle_beta   90.00
_cell.angle_gamma   90.00
#
_symmetry.space_group_name_H-M   'P 1'
#
loop_
_entity.id
_entity.type
_entity.pdbx_description
1 polymer ?
#
loop_
_entity_poly.entity_id
_entity_poly.type
_entity_poly.pdbx_seq_one_letter_code
_entity_poly.pdbx_strand_id
1 'polypeptide(L)'
;ALVPYESPINQTGILFYNTLFDENACCHLALGRGYSNTIVNFADYTKEDFTNMGVNDSMIHVDFMVGAEDLEIIGVTKTGERIPVFENGTWSKALR
;
A
#
# COMPACT_ATOMS: atom_id res chain seq x y z
N ALA A 1 0.31 -1.20 0.67
CA ALA A 1 -0.68 -0.59 1.57
C ALA A 1 -0.08 0.57 2.34
N LEU A 2 -0.89 1.55 2.65
CA LEU A 2 -0.48 2.73 3.42
C LEU A 2 -0.99 2.58 4.85
N VAL A 3 -0.07 2.37 5.78
CA VAL A 3 -0.39 2.13 7.20
C VAL A 3 0.37 3.14 8.04
N PRO A 4 -0.32 4.03 8.79
CA PRO A 4 0.34 5.00 9.65
C PRO A 4 1.19 4.33 10.73
N TYR A 5 2.29 4.97 11.10
CA TYR A 5 3.19 4.48 12.14
C TYR A 5 2.47 4.23 13.47
N GLU A 6 1.47 5.04 13.80
CA GLU A 6 0.64 4.91 14.99
C GLU A 6 -0.43 3.81 14.92
N SER A 7 -0.37 2.92 13.91
CA SER A 7 -1.35 1.83 13.80
C SER A 7 -1.35 0.93 15.03
N PRO A 8 -2.51 0.34 15.41
CA PRO A 8 -2.60 -0.50 16.61
C PRO A 8 -1.60 -1.66 16.64
N ILE A 9 -1.34 -2.29 15.49
CA ILE A 9 -0.41 -3.42 15.42
C ILE A 9 1.03 -2.94 15.67
N ASN A 10 1.43 -1.82 15.09
CA ASN A 10 2.75 -1.26 15.30
C ASN A 10 2.95 -0.79 16.74
N GLN A 11 1.92 -0.28 17.38
CA GLN A 11 1.96 0.18 18.77
C GLN A 11 2.22 -0.95 19.77
N THR A 12 1.98 -2.20 19.39
CA THR A 12 2.30 -3.36 20.27
C THR A 12 3.80 -3.54 20.47
N GLY A 13 4.62 -3.07 19.53
CA GLY A 13 6.06 -3.29 19.52
C GLY A 13 6.47 -4.75 19.34
N ILE A 14 5.56 -5.61 18.90
CA ILE A 14 5.77 -7.05 18.76
C ILE A 14 5.98 -7.41 17.30
N LEU A 15 7.03 -8.18 17.02
CA LEU A 15 7.20 -8.85 15.73
C LEU A 15 6.55 -10.23 15.82
N PHE A 16 5.48 -10.43 15.06
CA PHE A 16 4.67 -11.66 15.15
C PHE A 16 5.26 -12.83 14.36
N TYR A 17 6.23 -12.59 13.46
CA TYR A 17 6.74 -13.57 12.50
C TYR A 17 5.62 -14.17 11.65
N ASN A 18 4.55 -13.42 11.47
CA ASN A 18 3.40 -13.78 10.66
C ASN A 18 3.17 -12.67 9.66
N THR A 19 3.29 -12.96 8.37
CA THR A 19 3.22 -11.97 7.29
C THR A 19 1.93 -11.14 7.35
N LEU A 20 0.80 -11.76 7.67
CA LEU A 20 -0.48 -11.07 7.73
C LEU A 20 -0.50 -9.97 8.81
N PHE A 21 0.07 -10.23 9.98
CA PHE A 21 0.12 -9.23 11.05
C PHE A 21 1.24 -8.21 10.82
N ASP A 22 2.43 -8.66 10.44
CA ASP A 22 3.59 -7.78 10.28
C ASP A 22 3.41 -6.82 9.10
N GLU A 23 2.83 -7.26 7.98
CA GLU A 23 2.56 -6.37 6.84
C GLU A 23 1.53 -5.30 7.16
N ASN A 24 0.62 -5.53 8.10
CA ASN A 24 -0.38 -4.54 8.53
C ASN A 24 0.12 -3.62 9.65
N ALA A 25 1.33 -3.80 10.12
CA ALA A 25 1.94 -2.93 11.11
C ALA A 25 2.50 -1.64 10.50
N CYS A 26 2.83 -1.64 9.22
CA CYS A 26 3.45 -0.50 8.55
C CYS A 26 3.13 -0.46 7.06
N CYS A 27 3.54 0.62 6.40
CA CYS A 27 3.46 0.70 4.94
C CYS A 27 4.27 -0.41 4.30
N HIS A 28 3.72 -1.04 3.27
CA HIS A 28 4.38 -2.11 2.54
C HIS A 28 4.06 -2.06 1.05
N LEU A 29 4.96 -2.61 0.27
CA LEU A 29 4.82 -2.82 -1.17
C LEU A 29 4.83 -4.31 -1.45
N ALA A 30 4.34 -4.70 -2.61
CA ALA A 30 4.34 -6.09 -3.03
C ALA A 30 4.87 -6.23 -4.45
N LEU A 31 5.59 -7.30 -4.68
CA LEU A 31 5.97 -7.75 -6.02
C LEU A 31 5.04 -8.87 -6.44
N GLY A 32 4.63 -8.84 -7.70
CA GLY A 32 3.83 -9.91 -8.28
C GLY A 32 2.37 -9.54 -8.46
N ARG A 33 1.49 -10.43 -8.04
CA ARG A 33 0.05 -10.35 -8.32
C ARG A 33 -0.62 -9.17 -7.62
N GLY A 34 -1.39 -8.38 -8.40
CA GLY A 34 -2.30 -7.38 -7.86
C GLY A 34 -3.67 -8.00 -7.53
N TYR A 35 -4.41 -7.36 -6.63
CA TYR A 35 -5.75 -7.81 -6.23
C TYR A 35 -6.83 -7.03 -6.97
N SER A 36 -7.51 -7.68 -7.90
CA SER A 36 -8.58 -7.09 -8.69
C SER A 36 -9.83 -6.76 -7.86
N ASN A 37 -10.05 -7.46 -6.75
CA ASN A 37 -11.21 -7.25 -5.88
C ASN A 37 -11.21 -5.91 -5.14
N THR A 38 -10.14 -5.13 -5.24
CA THR A 38 -10.08 -3.76 -4.74
C THR A 38 -10.69 -2.74 -5.69
N ILE A 39 -11.03 -3.15 -6.90
CA ILE A 39 -11.64 -2.30 -7.92
C ILE A 39 -13.17 -2.34 -7.77
N VAL A 40 -13.80 -1.17 -7.78
CA VAL A 40 -15.26 -1.08 -7.73
C VAL A 40 -15.87 -1.82 -8.93
N ASN A 41 -16.89 -2.66 -8.66
CA ASN A 41 -17.53 -3.50 -9.67
C ASN A 41 -16.59 -4.49 -10.36
N PHE A 42 -15.59 -5.01 -9.63
CA PHE A 42 -14.57 -5.90 -10.20
C PHE A 42 -15.16 -7.14 -10.90
N ALA A 43 -16.32 -7.62 -10.45
CA ALA A 43 -17.00 -8.78 -11.05
C ALA A 43 -17.50 -8.53 -12.48
N ASP A 44 -17.62 -7.27 -12.90
CA ASP A 44 -18.09 -6.88 -14.23
C ASP A 44 -16.96 -6.82 -15.27
N TYR A 45 -15.72 -7.03 -14.83
CA TYR A 45 -14.53 -6.93 -15.68
C TYR A 45 -13.92 -8.28 -15.97
N THR A 46 -13.33 -8.39 -17.17
CA THR A 46 -12.58 -9.58 -17.58
C THR A 46 -11.12 -9.48 -17.13
N LYS A 47 -10.39 -10.59 -17.25
CA LYS A 47 -8.94 -10.62 -16.98
C LYS A 47 -8.17 -9.63 -17.87
N GLU A 48 -8.56 -9.50 -19.13
CA GLU A 48 -7.97 -8.53 -20.06
C GLU A 48 -8.22 -7.09 -19.59
N ASP A 49 -9.42 -6.79 -19.11
CA ASP A 49 -9.77 -5.48 -18.58
C ASP A 49 -8.85 -5.11 -17.41
N PHE A 50 -8.62 -6.04 -16.47
CA PHE A 50 -7.73 -5.81 -15.34
C PHE A 50 -6.29 -5.55 -15.79
N THR A 51 -5.80 -6.29 -16.78
CA THR A 51 -4.46 -6.07 -17.34
C THR A 51 -4.35 -4.66 -17.93
N ASN A 52 -5.37 -4.20 -18.63
CA ASN A 52 -5.40 -2.85 -19.23
C ASN A 52 -5.46 -1.74 -18.16
N MET A 53 -6.02 -2.03 -16.98
CA MET A 53 -6.06 -1.11 -15.83
C MET A 53 -4.75 -1.07 -15.06
N GLY A 54 -3.79 -1.95 -15.38
CA GLY A 54 -2.53 -2.04 -14.67
C GLY A 54 -2.52 -2.99 -13.48
N VAL A 55 -3.52 -3.85 -13.35
CA VAL A 55 -3.52 -4.91 -12.33
C VAL A 55 -2.61 -6.03 -12.80
N ASN A 56 -1.53 -6.23 -12.07
CA ASN A 56 -0.52 -7.23 -12.46
C ASN A 56 -1.05 -8.66 -12.25
N ASP A 57 -0.82 -9.53 -13.22
CA ASP A 57 -1.18 -10.94 -13.16
C ASP A 57 0.09 -11.78 -12.99
N SER A 58 0.20 -12.44 -11.87
CA SER A 58 1.37 -13.25 -11.53
C SER A 58 0.95 -14.40 -10.63
N MET A 59 1.74 -15.47 -10.62
CA MET A 59 1.52 -16.59 -9.71
C MET A 59 2.06 -16.34 -8.30
N ILE A 60 2.83 -15.27 -8.12
CA ILE A 60 3.41 -14.92 -6.82
C ILE A 60 2.89 -13.57 -6.33
N HIS A 61 2.96 -13.37 -5.02
CA HIS A 61 2.70 -12.10 -4.36
C HIS A 61 3.60 -12.04 -3.13
N VAL A 62 4.60 -11.17 -3.15
CA VAL A 62 5.60 -11.07 -2.09
C VAL A 62 5.59 -9.65 -1.53
N ASP A 63 5.21 -9.52 -0.26
CA ASP A 63 5.18 -8.23 0.43
C ASP A 63 6.54 -7.92 1.05
N PHE A 64 6.91 -6.64 1.05
CA PHE A 64 8.05 -6.15 1.81
C PHE A 64 7.70 -4.81 2.45
N MET A 65 8.11 -4.66 3.71
CA MET A 65 7.78 -3.51 4.53
C MET A 65 8.76 -2.36 4.26
N VAL A 66 8.22 -1.15 4.15
CA VAL A 66 8.98 0.08 3.94
C VAL A 66 8.67 1.13 5.01
N GLY A 67 7.76 0.83 5.93
CA GLY A 67 7.30 1.76 6.96
C GLY A 67 8.39 2.09 7.98
N ALA A 68 8.43 3.35 8.40
CA ALA A 68 9.31 3.86 9.45
C ALA A 68 8.65 5.10 10.06
N GLU A 69 9.09 5.51 11.25
CA GLU A 69 8.51 6.68 11.89
C GLU A 69 8.83 8.00 11.18
N ASP A 70 9.82 7.99 10.30
CA ASP A 70 10.21 9.14 9.48
C ASP A 70 9.83 8.97 7.99
N LEU A 71 9.00 8.00 7.67
CA LEU A 71 8.60 7.71 6.29
C LEU A 71 7.93 8.92 5.64
N GLU A 72 8.40 9.26 4.44
CA GLU A 72 7.82 10.29 3.60
C GLU A 72 7.40 9.68 2.26
N ILE A 73 6.17 9.95 1.85
CA ILE A 73 5.64 9.53 0.55
C ILE A 73 5.09 10.76 -0.16
N ILE A 74 5.53 10.98 -1.39
CA ILE A 74 5.10 12.09 -2.21
C ILE A 74 4.48 11.54 -3.49
N GLY A 75 3.23 11.93 -3.77
CA GLY A 75 2.58 11.64 -5.03
C GLY A 75 2.98 12.66 -6.09
N VAL A 76 3.31 12.18 -7.28
CA VAL A 76 3.63 13.05 -8.41
C VAL A 76 2.56 12.87 -9.48
N THR A 77 1.85 13.95 -9.81
CA THR A 77 0.81 13.92 -10.84
C THR A 77 1.42 13.88 -12.24
N LYS A 78 0.59 13.60 -13.24
CA LYS A 78 1.01 13.61 -14.65
C LYS A 78 1.56 14.96 -15.11
N THR A 79 1.13 16.05 -14.46
CA THR A 79 1.60 17.41 -14.75
C THR A 79 2.86 17.81 -13.98
N GLY A 80 3.38 16.91 -13.14
CA GLY A 80 4.57 17.15 -12.33
C GLY A 80 4.30 17.80 -10.98
N GLU A 81 3.03 17.99 -10.60
CA GLU A 81 2.67 18.49 -9.29
C GLU A 81 2.99 17.47 -8.21
N ARG A 82 3.59 17.92 -7.10
CA ARG A 82 3.99 17.08 -5.98
C ARG A 82 3.01 17.26 -4.83
N ILE A 83 2.40 16.15 -4.40
CA ILE A 83 1.41 16.17 -3.32
C ILE A 83 1.91 15.26 -2.19
N PRO A 84 2.15 15.79 -0.97
CA PRO A 84 2.56 14.95 0.15
C PRO A 84 1.42 13.98 0.52
N VAL A 85 1.73 12.69 0.60
CA VAL A 85 0.79 11.65 1.01
C VAL A 85 1.07 11.25 2.46
N PHE A 86 2.35 10.99 2.78
CA PHE A 86 2.81 10.69 4.14
C PHE A 86 3.92 11.65 4.55
N GLU A 87 3.88 12.07 5.81
CA GLU A 87 4.90 12.90 6.46
C GLU A 87 5.14 12.32 7.86
N ASN A 88 6.43 12.12 8.22
CA ASN A 88 6.78 11.59 9.54
C ASN A 88 6.02 10.29 9.90
N GLY A 89 5.89 9.40 8.93
CA GLY A 89 5.29 8.08 9.12
C GLY A 89 3.77 8.04 9.21
N THR A 90 3.07 9.16 9.00
CA THR A 90 1.60 9.21 9.05
C THR A 90 1.04 10.03 7.89
N TRP A 91 -0.29 10.06 7.77
CA TRP A 91 -0.94 10.85 6.72
C TRP A 91 -0.53 12.31 6.78
N SER A 92 -0.24 12.89 5.63
CA SER A 92 0.11 14.31 5.56
C SER A 92 -1.06 15.21 6.00
N LYS A 93 -0.74 16.45 6.40
CA LYS A 93 -1.76 17.43 6.76
C LYS A 93 -2.73 17.73 5.61
N ALA A 94 -2.27 17.63 4.37
CA ALA A 94 -3.09 17.86 3.19
C ALA A 94 -4.21 16.82 3.03
N LEU A 95 -4.04 15.62 3.63
CA LEU A 95 -4.97 14.50 3.50
C LEU A 95 -5.73 14.18 4.79
N ARG A 96 -5.53 14.93 5.83
CA ARG A 96 -6.24 14.75 7.10
C ARG A 96 -7.56 15.50 7.13
#